data_4570c669aa682b8d564f0bdd2504a86b
#
_entry.id   4570c669aa682b8d564f0bdd2504a86b
#
_cell.length_a   1.000
_cell.length_b   1.000
_cell.length_c   1.000
_cell.angle_alpha   90.00
_cell.angle_beta   90.00
_cell.angle_gamma   90.00
#
_symmetry.space_group_name_H-M   'P 1'
#
loop_
_entity.id
_entity.type
_entity.pdbx_description
1 polymer ?
#
loop_
_entity_poly.entity_id
_entity_poly.type
_entity_poly.pdbx_seq_one_letter_code
_entity_poly.pdbx_strand_id
1 'polypeptide(L)'
;MGDRALPTPLGKAAQQVLDFAQAQVQHLITTYPDYFPLYTSGGRWHHEQEAWTNWCEGFLGGMLWIFAMRTGDPWWRERAEHYSRLIEPRKSDRSVHDLGFLFWPTWKRWYDLTGDERIQRVVIEAGRTLALRFNERGRYLRSFLAADSTFIDIMMNTGIIFYAAEQLPDPDLLRIATEHCLTTRRFLVRGDGSTAHEGIFDLETGAFLRQSTQQGWRADSSWARGQAWALYGFGTAYRFTGDARFLATAQQCADFYIERTPAHGVAPNDWEEPHPAHPYESSAAAIAASGLLQLADLTDEPTRAQHYREYAHTILITLCSPTFLAIETPGWEGILKHGIYHQRKNLGVDESVMWGEYFLVEALDRLGQPIRS
;
A
#
# COMPACT_ATOMS: atom_id res chain seq x y z
N MET A 1 13.29 26.84 10.97
CA MET A 1 13.05 26.24 9.66
C MET A 1 14.39 25.84 9.12
N GLY A 2 14.79 24.59 9.34
CA GLY A 2 16.06 24.05 8.89
C GLY A 2 15.94 23.56 7.45
N ASP A 3 16.89 23.95 6.64
CA ASP A 3 17.04 23.58 5.24
C ASP A 3 17.00 22.05 5.09
N ARG A 4 15.95 21.50 4.49
CA ARG A 4 15.81 20.06 4.17
C ARG A 4 16.55 19.77 2.87
N ALA A 5 17.87 19.96 2.87
CA ALA A 5 18.68 19.61 1.73
C ALA A 5 18.82 18.08 1.65
N LEU A 6 18.27 17.50 0.60
CA LEU A 6 18.63 16.17 0.13
C LEU A 6 19.91 16.31 -0.74
N PRO A 7 21.11 15.95 -0.26
CA PRO A 7 22.36 16.27 -0.94
C PRO A 7 22.82 15.16 -1.90
N THR A 8 21.90 14.46 -2.57
CA THR A 8 22.22 13.38 -3.51
C THR A 8 21.52 13.60 -4.86
N PRO A 9 22.02 12.99 -5.97
CA PRO A 9 21.30 12.98 -7.25
C PRO A 9 19.85 12.53 -7.09
N LEU A 10 19.56 11.55 -6.22
CA LEU A 10 18.22 11.09 -5.90
C LEU A 10 17.36 12.20 -5.28
N GLY A 11 17.92 13.05 -4.43
CA GLY A 11 17.15 14.14 -3.81
C GLY A 11 16.62 15.17 -4.80
N LYS A 12 17.44 15.54 -5.80
CA LYS A 12 16.98 16.44 -6.89
C LYS A 12 15.92 15.76 -7.76
N ALA A 13 16.15 14.51 -8.13
CA ALA A 13 15.18 13.72 -8.90
C ALA A 13 13.87 13.56 -8.13
N ALA A 14 13.92 13.27 -6.84
CA ALA A 14 12.74 13.15 -5.99
C ALA A 14 11.91 14.45 -5.95
N GLN A 15 12.56 15.61 -5.82
CA GLN A 15 11.85 16.89 -5.85
C GLN A 15 11.19 17.14 -7.21
N GLN A 16 11.89 16.89 -8.31
CA GLN A 16 11.32 17.02 -9.66
C GLN A 16 10.10 16.11 -9.87
N VAL A 17 10.16 14.87 -9.37
CA VAL A 17 9.03 13.93 -9.45
C VAL A 17 7.86 14.38 -8.59
N LEU A 18 8.12 14.92 -7.40
CA LEU A 18 7.07 15.45 -6.52
C LEU A 18 6.40 16.70 -7.12
N ASP A 19 7.16 17.56 -7.79
CA ASP A 19 6.61 18.73 -8.49
C ASP A 19 5.75 18.28 -9.69
N PHE A 20 6.21 17.29 -10.45
CA PHE A 20 5.44 16.67 -11.53
C PHE A 20 4.17 15.99 -10.99
N ALA A 21 4.27 15.24 -9.91
CA ALA A 21 3.12 14.59 -9.26
C ALA A 21 2.07 15.61 -8.81
N GLN A 22 2.49 16.73 -8.23
CA GLN A 22 1.57 17.83 -7.88
C GLN A 22 0.85 18.38 -9.11
N ALA A 23 1.57 18.60 -10.22
CA ALA A 23 0.96 19.10 -11.45
C ALA A 23 -0.08 18.11 -12.02
N GLN A 24 0.22 16.81 -12.06
CA GLN A 24 -0.68 15.76 -12.54
C GLN A 24 -1.92 15.64 -11.66
N VAL A 25 -1.74 15.59 -10.33
CA VAL A 25 -2.86 15.51 -9.39
C VAL A 25 -3.71 16.78 -9.42
N GLN A 26 -3.11 17.96 -9.54
CA GLN A 26 -3.86 19.21 -9.70
C GLN A 26 -4.70 19.19 -10.98
N HIS A 27 -4.11 18.75 -12.10
CA HIS A 27 -4.84 18.57 -13.35
C HIS A 27 -6.01 17.60 -13.20
N LEU A 28 -5.78 16.44 -12.60
CA LEU A 28 -6.79 15.42 -12.37
C LEU A 28 -8.01 15.98 -11.60
N ILE A 29 -7.79 16.57 -10.42
CA ILE A 29 -8.88 17.03 -9.55
C ILE A 29 -9.57 18.31 -10.04
N THR A 30 -8.94 19.08 -10.93
CA THR A 30 -9.57 20.22 -11.57
C THR A 30 -10.37 19.85 -12.81
N THR A 31 -9.92 18.82 -13.54
CA THR A 31 -10.61 18.33 -14.74
C THR A 31 -11.79 17.41 -14.38
N TYR A 32 -11.62 16.58 -13.38
CA TYR A 32 -12.61 15.60 -12.92
C TYR A 32 -12.85 15.75 -11.40
N PRO A 33 -13.54 16.81 -10.96
CA PRO A 33 -13.80 17.04 -9.54
C PRO A 33 -14.62 15.88 -8.95
N ASP A 34 -14.30 15.53 -7.70
CA ASP A 34 -14.94 14.46 -6.91
C ASP A 34 -14.81 13.03 -7.49
N TYR A 35 -13.98 12.88 -8.52
CA TYR A 35 -13.70 11.57 -9.13
C TYR A 35 -12.53 10.88 -8.41
N PHE A 36 -12.69 9.60 -8.14
CA PHE A 36 -11.66 8.73 -7.58
C PHE A 36 -11.17 7.75 -8.66
N PRO A 37 -10.02 8.00 -9.27
CA PRO A 37 -9.48 7.12 -10.31
C PRO A 37 -8.93 5.83 -9.72
N LEU A 38 -8.97 4.76 -10.51
CA LEU A 38 -8.44 3.45 -10.14
C LEU A 38 -7.18 3.12 -10.95
N TYR A 39 -7.28 3.14 -12.28
CA TYR A 39 -6.18 2.96 -13.21
C TYR A 39 -6.45 3.75 -14.50
N THR A 40 -5.39 3.99 -15.29
CA THR A 40 -5.54 4.63 -16.60
C THR A 40 -5.87 3.61 -17.69
N SER A 41 -6.46 4.08 -18.78
CA SER A 41 -6.59 3.33 -20.03
C SER A 41 -6.04 4.19 -21.17
N GLY A 42 -4.96 3.73 -21.81
CA GLY A 42 -4.20 4.55 -22.76
C GLY A 42 -3.66 5.83 -22.13
N GLY A 43 -3.27 5.79 -20.87
CA GLY A 43 -2.78 6.93 -20.11
C GLY A 43 -3.86 7.89 -19.59
N ARG A 44 -5.15 7.62 -19.76
CA ARG A 44 -6.27 8.47 -19.33
C ARG A 44 -6.98 7.90 -18.12
N TRP A 45 -7.19 8.72 -17.07
CA TRP A 45 -7.87 8.30 -15.84
C TRP A 45 -9.35 8.05 -16.02
N HIS A 46 -10.05 8.97 -16.70
CA HIS A 46 -11.50 8.85 -16.91
C HIS A 46 -11.79 8.01 -18.16
N HIS A 47 -12.34 6.83 -17.98
CA HIS A 47 -12.71 5.88 -19.04
C HIS A 47 -13.92 5.03 -18.63
N GLU A 48 -14.50 4.31 -19.59
CA GLU A 48 -15.74 3.53 -19.39
C GLU A 48 -15.54 2.15 -18.77
N GLN A 49 -14.32 1.75 -18.47
CA GLN A 49 -14.05 0.43 -17.88
C GLN A 49 -14.41 0.40 -16.40
N GLU A 50 -14.97 -0.75 -15.96
CA GLU A 50 -15.41 -0.90 -14.60
C GLU A 50 -14.25 -1.16 -13.63
N ALA A 51 -14.29 -0.48 -12.51
CA ALA A 51 -13.57 -0.86 -11.32
C ALA A 51 -14.17 -2.14 -10.72
N TRP A 52 -13.33 -3.07 -10.33
CA TRP A 52 -13.78 -4.27 -9.62
C TRP A 52 -14.36 -3.92 -8.25
N THR A 53 -13.68 -3.05 -7.50
CA THR A 53 -14.15 -2.43 -6.26
C THR A 53 -13.51 -1.04 -6.11
N ASN A 54 -14.11 -0.17 -5.32
CA ASN A 54 -13.58 1.17 -5.02
C ASN A 54 -12.65 1.14 -3.79
N TRP A 55 -11.72 0.23 -3.75
CA TRP A 55 -10.85 -0.02 -2.61
C TRP A 55 -9.71 1.00 -2.44
N CYS A 56 -9.38 1.74 -3.50
CA CYS A 56 -8.21 2.62 -3.53
C CYS A 56 -8.54 4.12 -3.42
N GLU A 57 -9.80 4.49 -3.14
CA GLU A 57 -10.24 5.90 -3.05
C GLU A 57 -9.44 6.74 -2.05
N GLY A 58 -8.87 6.11 -1.01
CA GLY A 58 -8.04 6.82 -0.03
C GLY A 58 -6.69 7.32 -0.55
N PHE A 59 -6.17 6.74 -1.62
CA PHE A 59 -4.81 7.05 -2.08
C PHE A 59 -4.69 8.44 -2.71
N LEU A 60 -5.68 8.87 -3.48
CA LEU A 60 -5.72 10.24 -4.00
C LEU A 60 -5.73 11.27 -2.85
N GLY A 61 -6.62 11.08 -1.88
CA GLY A 61 -6.67 11.92 -0.68
C GLY A 61 -5.34 11.89 0.11
N GLY A 62 -4.69 10.73 0.16
CA GLY A 62 -3.38 10.56 0.77
C GLY A 62 -2.27 11.39 0.11
N MET A 63 -2.23 11.43 -1.23
CA MET A 63 -1.29 12.31 -1.96
C MET A 63 -1.56 13.77 -1.67
N LEU A 64 -2.82 14.20 -1.65
CA LEU A 64 -3.21 15.57 -1.32
C LEU A 64 -2.72 15.98 0.08
N TRP A 65 -2.81 15.08 1.08
CA TRP A 65 -2.27 15.32 2.42
C TRP A 65 -0.75 15.42 2.42
N ILE A 66 -0.03 14.57 1.67
CA ILE A 66 1.42 14.66 1.54
C ILE A 66 1.81 16.02 0.96
N PHE A 67 1.15 16.46 -0.09
CA PHE A 67 1.43 17.76 -0.72
C PHE A 67 1.11 18.92 0.23
N ALA A 68 -0.02 18.87 0.95
CA ALA A 68 -0.36 19.88 1.96
C ALA A 68 0.71 19.99 3.06
N MET A 69 1.20 18.86 3.57
CA MET A 69 2.22 18.85 4.63
C MET A 69 3.60 19.31 4.13
N ARG A 70 3.94 19.00 2.89
CA ARG A 70 5.24 19.40 2.29
C ARG A 70 5.28 20.87 1.92
N THR A 71 4.22 21.37 1.32
CA THR A 71 4.19 22.74 0.78
C THR A 71 3.73 23.78 1.80
N GLY A 72 2.88 23.38 2.74
CA GLY A 72 2.18 24.31 3.63
C GLY A 72 1.10 25.13 2.93
N ASP A 73 0.84 24.86 1.64
CA ASP A 73 -0.15 25.60 0.84
C ASP A 73 -1.57 25.21 1.27
N PRO A 74 -2.41 26.18 1.69
CA PRO A 74 -3.79 25.96 2.08
C PRO A 74 -4.65 25.32 0.99
N TRP A 75 -4.32 25.54 -0.29
CA TRP A 75 -5.05 24.96 -1.41
C TRP A 75 -5.02 23.42 -1.39
N TRP A 76 -3.84 22.84 -1.17
CA TRP A 76 -3.70 21.38 -1.04
C TRP A 76 -4.45 20.84 0.18
N ARG A 77 -4.37 21.59 1.29
CA ARG A 77 -5.07 21.19 2.51
C ARG A 77 -6.59 21.17 2.33
N GLU A 78 -7.17 22.21 1.74
CA GLU A 78 -8.60 22.26 1.46
C GLU A 78 -9.06 21.11 0.59
N ARG A 79 -8.28 20.73 -0.43
CA ARG A 79 -8.57 19.59 -1.30
C ARG A 79 -8.43 18.26 -0.56
N ALA A 80 -7.40 18.09 0.27
CA ALA A 80 -7.20 16.90 1.10
C ALA A 80 -8.36 16.70 2.07
N GLU A 81 -8.82 17.75 2.74
CA GLU A 81 -9.99 17.72 3.61
C GLU A 81 -11.27 17.36 2.82
N HIS A 82 -11.48 17.96 1.67
CA HIS A 82 -12.64 17.71 0.82
C HIS A 82 -12.69 16.23 0.39
N TYR A 83 -11.63 15.69 -0.22
CA TYR A 83 -11.58 14.31 -0.66
C TYR A 83 -11.65 13.30 0.50
N SER A 84 -11.11 13.65 1.66
CA SER A 84 -11.28 12.82 2.87
C SER A 84 -12.74 12.76 3.31
N ARG A 85 -13.48 13.88 3.29
CA ARG A 85 -14.91 13.90 3.64
C ARG A 85 -15.78 13.10 2.68
N LEU A 86 -15.46 13.06 1.40
CA LEU A 86 -16.21 12.27 0.41
C LEU A 86 -16.21 10.78 0.75
N ILE A 87 -15.14 10.25 1.32
CA ILE A 87 -15.05 8.84 1.72
C ILE A 87 -15.51 8.57 3.15
N GLU A 88 -15.86 9.59 3.94
CA GLU A 88 -16.29 9.40 5.34
C GLU A 88 -17.41 8.35 5.51
N PRO A 89 -18.46 8.31 4.68
CA PRO A 89 -19.53 7.31 4.83
C PRO A 89 -19.03 5.87 4.80
N ARG A 90 -17.88 5.62 4.16
CA ARG A 90 -17.26 4.29 4.05
C ARG A 90 -16.68 3.77 5.38
N LYS A 91 -16.57 4.59 6.42
CA LYS A 91 -16.10 4.15 7.76
C LYS A 91 -16.95 3.03 8.36
N SER A 92 -18.20 2.87 7.92
CA SER A 92 -19.10 1.80 8.34
C SER A 92 -19.36 0.76 7.24
N ASP A 93 -18.57 0.76 6.16
CA ASP A 93 -18.70 -0.18 5.05
C ASP A 93 -18.16 -1.58 5.42
N ARG A 94 -19.07 -2.54 5.55
CA ARG A 94 -18.77 -3.94 5.86
C ARG A 94 -18.53 -4.81 4.62
N SER A 95 -18.71 -4.28 3.44
CA SER A 95 -18.61 -5.05 2.19
C SER A 95 -17.18 -5.26 1.75
N VAL A 96 -16.26 -4.37 2.14
CA VAL A 96 -14.83 -4.41 1.76
C VAL A 96 -13.92 -4.67 2.96
N HIS A 97 -12.71 -5.14 2.70
CA HIS A 97 -11.64 -5.31 3.69
C HIS A 97 -10.59 -4.19 3.64
N ASP A 98 -10.82 -3.17 2.82
CA ASP A 98 -9.83 -2.18 2.42
C ASP A 98 -9.92 -0.87 3.23
N LEU A 99 -10.57 -0.87 4.39
CA LEU A 99 -10.77 0.34 5.18
C LEU A 99 -9.45 0.97 5.65
N GLY A 100 -8.40 0.18 5.81
CA GLY A 100 -7.05 0.71 6.04
C GLY A 100 -6.55 1.55 4.88
N PHE A 101 -6.72 1.09 3.64
CA PHE A 101 -6.35 1.84 2.44
C PHE A 101 -7.17 3.13 2.25
N LEU A 102 -8.40 3.16 2.76
CA LEU A 102 -9.24 4.36 2.68
C LEU A 102 -8.88 5.39 3.76
N PHE A 103 -8.77 4.97 5.02
CA PHE A 103 -8.74 5.88 6.16
C PHE A 103 -7.33 6.16 6.70
N TRP A 104 -6.33 5.26 6.47
CA TRP A 104 -4.97 5.50 6.90
C TRP A 104 -4.27 6.64 6.15
N PRO A 105 -4.31 6.69 4.80
CA PRO A 105 -3.69 7.77 4.07
C PRO A 105 -4.45 9.11 4.15
N THR A 106 -5.71 9.09 4.55
CA THR A 106 -6.59 10.28 4.60
C THR A 106 -6.84 10.75 6.02
N TRP A 107 -7.87 10.23 6.67
CA TRP A 107 -8.33 10.66 7.99
C TRP A 107 -7.27 10.52 9.09
N LYS A 108 -6.44 9.46 9.04
CA LYS A 108 -5.36 9.31 10.02
C LYS A 108 -4.29 10.39 9.84
N ARG A 109 -3.88 10.71 8.61
CA ARG A 109 -2.96 11.83 8.34
C ARG A 109 -3.55 13.17 8.76
N TRP A 110 -4.84 13.36 8.51
CA TRP A 110 -5.56 14.57 8.97
C TRP A 110 -5.52 14.70 10.49
N TYR A 111 -5.82 13.61 11.20
CA TYR A 111 -5.72 13.58 12.64
C TYR A 111 -4.29 13.89 13.13
N ASP A 112 -3.27 13.27 12.54
CA ASP A 112 -1.88 13.50 12.91
C ASP A 112 -1.44 14.97 12.76
N LEU A 113 -2.05 15.68 11.82
CA LEU A 113 -1.78 17.10 11.59
C LEU A 113 -2.51 18.00 12.58
N THR A 114 -3.72 17.61 13.02
CA THR A 114 -4.61 18.52 13.76
C THR A 114 -4.83 18.16 15.22
N GLY A 115 -4.71 16.88 15.58
CA GLY A 115 -5.09 16.36 16.91
C GLY A 115 -6.60 16.43 17.19
N ASP A 116 -7.45 16.70 16.19
CA ASP A 116 -8.90 16.84 16.39
C ASP A 116 -9.55 15.48 16.68
N GLU A 117 -10.10 15.32 17.88
CA GLU A 117 -10.77 14.09 18.30
C GLU A 117 -11.96 13.68 17.43
N ARG A 118 -12.61 14.62 16.73
CA ARG A 118 -13.71 14.28 15.82
C ARG A 118 -13.19 13.52 14.60
N ILE A 119 -12.00 13.90 14.12
CA ILE A 119 -11.30 13.22 13.03
C ILE A 119 -10.82 11.85 13.49
N GLN A 120 -10.26 11.79 14.71
CA GLN A 120 -9.83 10.53 15.32
C GLN A 120 -10.94 9.50 15.42
N ARG A 121 -12.15 9.92 15.84
CA ARG A 121 -13.31 9.03 15.94
C ARG A 121 -13.66 8.36 14.62
N VAL A 122 -13.52 9.04 13.49
CA VAL A 122 -13.74 8.45 12.16
C VAL A 122 -12.75 7.31 11.89
N VAL A 123 -11.47 7.51 12.21
CA VAL A 123 -10.44 6.48 12.06
C VAL A 123 -10.71 5.27 12.93
N ILE A 124 -11.07 5.51 14.20
CA ILE A 124 -11.42 4.46 15.17
C ILE A 124 -12.64 3.66 14.69
N GLU A 125 -13.68 4.35 14.20
CA GLU A 125 -14.88 3.68 13.67
C GLU A 125 -14.56 2.78 12.48
N ALA A 126 -13.74 3.24 11.55
CA ALA A 126 -13.29 2.43 10.42
C ALA A 126 -12.50 1.19 10.87
N GLY A 127 -11.62 1.31 11.85
CA GLY A 127 -10.90 0.17 12.43
C GLY A 127 -11.82 -0.85 13.10
N ARG A 128 -12.81 -0.39 13.87
CA ARG A 128 -13.84 -1.25 14.47
C ARG A 128 -14.71 -1.94 13.41
N THR A 129 -15.07 -1.22 12.36
CA THR A 129 -15.84 -1.78 11.25
C THR A 129 -15.09 -2.89 10.53
N LEU A 130 -13.79 -2.69 10.26
CA LEU A 130 -12.95 -3.72 9.66
C LEU A 130 -12.84 -4.96 10.55
N ALA A 131 -12.73 -4.79 11.87
CA ALA A 131 -12.66 -5.90 12.81
C ALA A 131 -13.89 -6.81 12.78
N LEU A 132 -15.08 -6.31 12.39
CA LEU A 132 -16.30 -7.10 12.22
C LEU A 132 -16.21 -8.16 11.12
N ARG A 133 -15.19 -8.11 10.27
CA ARG A 133 -14.92 -9.13 9.26
C ARG A 133 -14.19 -10.37 9.82
N PHE A 134 -13.84 -10.35 11.09
CA PHE A 134 -13.09 -11.45 11.69
C PHE A 134 -13.89 -12.75 11.73
N ASN A 135 -13.25 -13.85 11.34
CA ASN A 135 -13.74 -15.20 11.48
C ASN A 135 -13.09 -15.83 12.71
N GLU A 136 -13.87 -16.07 13.76
CA GLU A 136 -13.37 -16.58 15.05
C GLU A 136 -12.81 -18.00 14.95
N ARG A 137 -13.33 -18.86 14.08
CA ARG A 137 -12.86 -20.24 13.94
C ARG A 137 -11.53 -20.34 13.20
N GLY A 138 -11.43 -19.62 12.06
CA GLY A 138 -10.21 -19.60 11.26
C GLY A 138 -9.19 -18.55 11.70
N ARG A 139 -9.58 -17.62 12.58
CA ARG A 139 -8.75 -16.52 13.13
C ARG A 139 -8.16 -15.62 12.04
N TYR A 140 -9.01 -15.21 11.08
CA TYR A 140 -8.63 -14.32 9.99
C TYR A 140 -9.70 -13.28 9.69
N LEU A 141 -9.30 -12.17 9.11
CA LEU A 141 -10.23 -11.19 8.52
C LEU A 141 -10.62 -11.68 7.12
N ARG A 142 -11.93 -11.74 6.87
CA ARG A 142 -12.49 -12.22 5.60
C ARG A 142 -12.22 -11.24 4.48
N SER A 143 -11.85 -11.76 3.30
CA SER A 143 -11.80 -10.97 2.07
C SER A 143 -13.20 -10.45 1.68
N PHE A 144 -13.27 -9.48 0.77
CA PHE A 144 -14.56 -9.03 0.22
C PHE A 144 -15.20 -10.12 -0.67
N LEU A 145 -14.39 -11.05 -1.18
CA LEU A 145 -14.83 -12.03 -2.17
C LEU A 145 -15.71 -13.12 -1.57
N ALA A 146 -15.33 -13.69 -0.43
CA ALA A 146 -16.04 -14.79 0.20
C ALA A 146 -15.76 -14.90 1.71
N ALA A 147 -16.64 -15.59 2.42
CA ALA A 147 -16.53 -15.76 3.87
C ALA A 147 -15.39 -16.69 4.29
N ASP A 148 -15.01 -17.65 3.43
CA ASP A 148 -13.97 -18.65 3.61
C ASP A 148 -12.59 -18.18 3.10
N SER A 149 -12.50 -16.96 2.59
CA SER A 149 -11.30 -16.41 1.93
C SER A 149 -10.66 -15.30 2.76
N THR A 150 -9.32 -15.29 2.79
CA THR A 150 -8.51 -14.15 3.25
C THR A 150 -7.41 -13.84 2.25
N PHE A 151 -7.10 -12.55 2.07
CA PHE A 151 -6.07 -12.06 1.15
C PHE A 151 -4.86 -11.52 1.90
N ILE A 152 -3.69 -11.63 1.28
CA ILE A 152 -2.44 -11.02 1.79
C ILE A 152 -2.55 -9.50 1.92
N ASP A 153 -3.37 -8.85 1.09
CA ASP A 153 -3.61 -7.40 1.05
C ASP A 153 -4.17 -6.86 2.37
N ILE A 154 -4.89 -7.72 3.11
CA ILE A 154 -5.47 -7.36 4.41
C ILE A 154 -4.37 -7.00 5.42
N MET A 155 -3.15 -7.50 5.25
CA MET A 155 -2.01 -7.10 6.09
C MET A 155 -1.77 -5.59 6.09
N MET A 156 -2.02 -4.91 4.97
CA MET A 156 -1.92 -3.45 4.89
C MET A 156 -3.07 -2.73 5.59
N ASN A 157 -4.17 -3.43 5.80
CA ASN A 157 -5.38 -2.86 6.40
C ASN A 157 -5.45 -3.07 7.92
N THR A 158 -4.67 -3.99 8.49
CA THR A 158 -4.68 -4.27 9.95
C THR A 158 -4.21 -3.09 10.81
N GLY A 159 -3.38 -2.21 10.26
CA GLY A 159 -2.86 -1.02 10.97
C GLY A 159 -3.96 -0.16 11.58
N ILE A 160 -5.11 -0.04 10.91
CA ILE A 160 -6.23 0.76 11.41
C ILE A 160 -6.94 0.08 12.60
N ILE A 161 -6.94 -1.26 12.67
CA ILE A 161 -7.49 -2.00 13.82
C ILE A 161 -6.54 -1.86 15.01
N PHE A 162 -5.23 -2.02 14.80
CA PHE A 162 -4.23 -1.80 15.85
C PHE A 162 -4.33 -0.39 16.41
N TYR A 163 -4.46 0.62 15.52
CA TYR A 163 -4.66 2.01 15.98
C TYR A 163 -5.92 2.16 16.83
N ALA A 164 -7.05 1.60 16.39
CA ALA A 164 -8.28 1.64 17.17
C ALA A 164 -8.10 0.95 18.55
N ALA A 165 -7.35 -0.16 18.61
CA ALA A 165 -7.04 -0.85 19.85
C ALA A 165 -6.19 -0.02 20.82
N GLU A 166 -5.26 0.80 20.32
CA GLU A 166 -4.47 1.72 21.16
C GLU A 166 -5.31 2.86 21.74
N GLN A 167 -6.35 3.28 21.03
CA GLN A 167 -7.19 4.42 21.44
C GLN A 167 -8.38 4.01 22.34
N LEU A 168 -8.72 2.73 22.36
CA LEU A 168 -9.87 2.21 23.09
C LEU A 168 -9.44 1.11 24.07
N PRO A 169 -10.06 1.01 25.26
CA PRO A 169 -9.84 -0.11 26.18
C PRO A 169 -10.58 -1.37 25.69
N ASP A 170 -10.32 -1.79 24.44
CA ASP A 170 -10.97 -2.93 23.80
C ASP A 170 -9.91 -4.00 23.44
N PRO A 171 -9.72 -5.03 24.30
CA PRO A 171 -8.73 -6.06 24.07
C PRO A 171 -9.05 -6.94 22.86
N ASP A 172 -10.30 -7.02 22.41
CA ASP A 172 -10.69 -7.81 21.26
C ASP A 172 -10.15 -7.22 19.95
N LEU A 173 -10.05 -5.92 19.82
CA LEU A 173 -9.45 -5.29 18.63
C LEU A 173 -7.97 -5.69 18.47
N LEU A 174 -7.20 -5.63 19.56
CA LEU A 174 -5.80 -6.06 19.54
C LEU A 174 -5.68 -7.57 19.22
N ARG A 175 -6.52 -8.39 19.86
CA ARG A 175 -6.57 -9.83 19.61
C ARG A 175 -6.88 -10.13 18.14
N ILE A 176 -7.94 -9.54 17.60
CA ILE A 176 -8.38 -9.74 16.20
C ILE A 176 -7.26 -9.42 15.21
N ALA A 177 -6.65 -8.24 15.34
CA ALA A 177 -5.57 -7.84 14.44
C ALA A 177 -4.35 -8.77 14.57
N THR A 178 -3.96 -9.13 15.79
CA THR A 178 -2.82 -10.00 16.06
C THR A 178 -3.07 -11.42 15.53
N GLU A 179 -4.24 -12.00 15.79
CA GLU A 179 -4.59 -13.35 15.33
C GLU A 179 -4.67 -13.43 13.80
N HIS A 180 -5.23 -12.39 13.15
CA HIS A 180 -5.19 -12.31 11.68
C HIS A 180 -3.74 -12.33 11.14
N CYS A 181 -2.86 -11.49 11.70
CA CYS A 181 -1.46 -11.45 11.29
C CYS A 181 -0.75 -12.81 11.49
N LEU A 182 -1.02 -13.50 12.61
CA LEU A 182 -0.45 -14.83 12.88
C LEU A 182 -0.98 -15.90 11.90
N THR A 183 -2.26 -15.85 11.56
CA THR A 183 -2.87 -16.76 10.60
C THR A 183 -2.32 -16.52 9.20
N THR A 184 -2.21 -15.26 8.77
CA THR A 184 -1.61 -14.87 7.50
C THR A 184 -0.15 -15.31 7.42
N ARG A 185 0.64 -15.05 8.46
CA ARG A 185 2.02 -15.53 8.57
C ARG A 185 2.12 -17.05 8.40
N ARG A 186 1.23 -17.79 9.04
CA ARG A 186 1.28 -19.27 9.06
C ARG A 186 0.93 -19.89 7.72
N PHE A 187 -0.05 -19.33 7.00
CA PHE A 187 -0.66 -20.00 5.85
C PHE A 187 -0.42 -19.32 4.51
N LEU A 188 -0.12 -18.01 4.52
CA LEU A 188 0.14 -17.27 3.28
C LEU A 188 1.63 -16.94 3.06
N VAL A 189 2.47 -16.98 4.11
CA VAL A 189 3.91 -16.82 3.95
C VAL A 189 4.56 -18.19 3.95
N ARG A 190 5.35 -18.48 2.91
CA ARG A 190 6.05 -19.75 2.73
C ARG A 190 7.42 -19.70 3.39
N GLY A 191 8.07 -20.87 3.53
CA GLY A 191 9.35 -21.00 4.22
C GLY A 191 10.52 -20.25 3.57
N ASP A 192 10.42 -19.93 2.29
CA ASP A 192 11.38 -19.12 1.54
C ASP A 192 11.10 -17.60 1.58
N GLY A 193 10.06 -17.19 2.30
CA GLY A 193 9.63 -15.79 2.39
C GLY A 193 8.68 -15.34 1.29
N SER A 194 8.39 -16.20 0.30
CA SER A 194 7.39 -15.90 -0.73
C SER A 194 5.97 -15.91 -0.16
N THR A 195 5.03 -15.27 -0.85
CA THR A 195 3.64 -15.17 -0.38
C THR A 195 2.64 -15.73 -1.36
N ALA A 196 1.60 -16.40 -0.83
CA ALA A 196 0.38 -16.67 -1.57
C ALA A 196 -0.54 -15.44 -1.53
N HIS A 197 -1.32 -15.23 -2.58
CA HIS A 197 -2.30 -14.14 -2.61
C HIS A 197 -3.47 -14.42 -1.67
N GLU A 198 -4.01 -15.65 -1.69
CA GLU A 198 -5.26 -16.00 -1.02
C GLU A 198 -5.12 -17.31 -0.23
N GLY A 199 -5.76 -17.36 0.95
CA GLY A 199 -5.97 -18.57 1.73
C GLY A 199 -7.45 -18.91 1.82
N ILE A 200 -7.78 -20.20 1.62
CA ILE A 200 -9.14 -20.74 1.73
C ILE A 200 -9.24 -21.63 2.97
N PHE A 201 -10.31 -21.43 3.73
CA PHE A 201 -10.57 -22.07 4.99
C PHE A 201 -11.92 -22.81 5.01
N ASP A 202 -12.01 -23.85 5.80
CA ASP A 202 -13.28 -24.48 6.11
C ASP A 202 -14.08 -23.63 7.10
N LEU A 203 -15.29 -23.26 6.76
CA LEU A 203 -16.11 -22.37 7.59
C LEU A 203 -16.64 -23.03 8.88
N GLU A 204 -16.77 -24.35 8.89
CA GLU A 204 -17.31 -25.07 10.05
C GLU A 204 -16.22 -25.34 11.09
N THR A 205 -15.05 -25.73 10.63
CA THR A 205 -13.93 -26.11 11.51
C THR A 205 -12.90 -24.99 11.70
N GLY A 206 -12.83 -24.02 10.78
CA GLY A 206 -11.77 -23.03 10.72
C GLY A 206 -10.43 -23.55 10.18
N ALA A 207 -10.39 -24.80 9.69
CA ALA A 207 -9.19 -25.40 9.17
C ALA A 207 -8.75 -24.76 7.86
N PHE A 208 -7.44 -24.50 7.70
CA PHE A 208 -6.87 -24.09 6.44
C PHE A 208 -6.96 -25.22 5.41
N LEU A 209 -7.48 -24.94 4.22
CA LEU A 209 -7.67 -25.91 3.16
C LEU A 209 -6.58 -25.82 2.09
N ARG A 210 -6.33 -24.63 1.54
CA ARG A 210 -5.37 -24.43 0.46
C ARG A 210 -5.03 -22.96 0.24
N GLN A 211 -3.92 -22.73 -0.43
CA GLN A 211 -3.61 -21.47 -1.06
C GLN A 211 -4.37 -21.32 -2.39
N SER A 212 -4.66 -20.09 -2.78
CA SER A 212 -5.35 -19.72 -4.01
C SER A 212 -4.83 -18.37 -4.53
N THR A 213 -5.31 -17.93 -5.67
CA THR A 213 -4.99 -16.60 -6.21
C THR A 213 -6.09 -16.08 -7.12
N GLN A 214 -6.33 -14.78 -7.05
CA GLN A 214 -7.18 -14.04 -7.98
C GLN A 214 -6.33 -13.28 -9.00
N GLN A 215 -5.20 -12.69 -8.58
CA GLN A 215 -4.39 -11.77 -9.37
C GLN A 215 -3.02 -12.34 -9.79
N GLY A 216 -2.46 -13.30 -9.06
CA GLY A 216 -1.19 -13.97 -9.39
C GLY A 216 -1.33 -14.99 -10.51
N TRP A 217 -0.20 -15.54 -10.96
CA TRP A 217 -0.12 -16.54 -12.03
C TRP A 217 -0.77 -17.87 -11.64
N ARG A 218 -0.44 -18.39 -10.44
CA ARG A 218 -0.95 -19.66 -9.91
C ARG A 218 -1.15 -19.56 -8.39
N ALA A 219 -1.84 -20.54 -7.82
CA ALA A 219 -2.06 -20.61 -6.36
C ALA A 219 -0.76 -20.72 -5.56
N ASP A 220 0.26 -21.37 -6.12
CA ASP A 220 1.57 -21.59 -5.56
C ASP A 220 2.64 -20.62 -6.06
N SER A 221 2.28 -19.64 -6.90
CA SER A 221 3.18 -18.61 -7.37
C SER A 221 3.25 -17.41 -6.42
N SER A 222 4.10 -16.45 -6.74
CA SER A 222 4.38 -15.29 -5.91
C SER A 222 4.03 -14.00 -6.69
N TRP A 223 2.83 -13.50 -6.44
CA TRP A 223 2.36 -12.24 -7.00
C TRP A 223 3.09 -11.06 -6.37
N ALA A 224 3.76 -10.24 -7.19
CA ALA A 224 4.70 -9.24 -6.72
C ALA A 224 4.07 -8.18 -5.81
N ARG A 225 2.86 -7.70 -6.14
CA ARG A 225 2.17 -6.73 -5.28
C ARG A 225 1.76 -7.34 -3.95
N GLY A 226 1.34 -8.61 -3.92
CA GLY A 226 1.06 -9.33 -2.67
C GLY A 226 2.30 -9.47 -1.80
N GLN A 227 3.45 -9.74 -2.38
CA GLN A 227 4.73 -9.77 -1.69
C GLN A 227 5.09 -8.41 -1.08
N ALA A 228 4.88 -7.33 -1.83
CA ALA A 228 5.10 -5.98 -1.35
C ALA A 228 4.13 -5.59 -0.22
N TRP A 229 2.86 -6.01 -0.30
CA TRP A 229 1.91 -5.84 0.79
C TRP A 229 2.34 -6.56 2.06
N ALA A 230 2.87 -7.79 1.94
CA ALA A 230 3.32 -8.56 3.08
C ALA A 230 4.49 -7.90 3.81
N LEU A 231 5.57 -7.58 3.11
CA LEU A 231 6.74 -6.96 3.74
C LEU A 231 6.38 -5.66 4.48
N TYR A 232 5.52 -4.84 3.89
CA TYR A 232 5.08 -3.57 4.50
C TYR A 232 4.11 -3.83 5.66
N GLY A 233 3.09 -4.66 5.45
CA GLY A 233 2.04 -4.93 6.43
C GLY A 233 2.55 -5.63 7.68
N PHE A 234 3.46 -6.61 7.56
CA PHE A 234 4.10 -7.23 8.72
C PHE A 234 5.03 -6.26 9.47
N GLY A 235 5.72 -5.37 8.77
CA GLY A 235 6.46 -4.28 9.41
C GLY A 235 5.55 -3.37 10.23
N THR A 236 4.38 -3.03 9.69
CA THR A 236 3.35 -2.26 10.41
C THR A 236 2.83 -3.01 11.64
N ALA A 237 2.56 -4.32 11.53
CA ALA A 237 2.15 -5.15 12.66
C ALA A 237 3.21 -5.18 13.77
N TYR A 238 4.50 -5.29 13.42
CA TYR A 238 5.59 -5.20 14.39
C TYR A 238 5.63 -3.84 15.09
N ARG A 239 5.47 -2.74 14.37
CA ARG A 239 5.47 -1.39 14.94
C ARG A 239 4.41 -1.20 16.02
N PHE A 240 3.24 -1.82 15.86
CA PHE A 240 2.16 -1.73 16.86
C PHE A 240 2.31 -2.73 18.02
N THR A 241 2.90 -3.91 17.78
CA THR A 241 2.89 -4.99 18.77
C THR A 241 4.22 -5.24 19.46
N GLY A 242 5.34 -4.87 18.82
CA GLY A 242 6.67 -5.26 19.24
C GLY A 242 6.95 -6.78 19.09
N ASP A 243 6.04 -7.55 18.45
CA ASP A 243 6.19 -9.00 18.30
C ASP A 243 7.26 -9.32 17.25
N ALA A 244 8.40 -9.82 17.70
CA ALA A 244 9.55 -10.14 16.85
C ALA A 244 9.21 -11.13 15.70
N ARG A 245 8.15 -11.92 15.83
CA ARG A 245 7.70 -12.81 14.76
C ARG A 245 7.26 -12.02 13.52
N PHE A 246 6.64 -10.86 13.70
CA PHE A 246 6.22 -10.00 12.59
C PHE A 246 7.40 -9.32 11.92
N LEU A 247 8.37 -8.82 12.69
CA LEU A 247 9.60 -8.28 12.12
C LEU A 247 10.35 -9.33 11.28
N ALA A 248 10.56 -10.52 11.86
CA ALA A 248 11.21 -11.62 11.14
C ALA A 248 10.47 -12.00 9.85
N THR A 249 9.14 -11.99 9.87
CA THR A 249 8.34 -12.28 8.67
C THR A 249 8.46 -11.17 7.63
N ALA A 250 8.40 -9.90 8.05
CA ALA A 250 8.61 -8.77 7.14
C ALA A 250 9.98 -8.83 6.47
N GLN A 251 11.02 -9.18 7.25
CA GLN A 251 12.39 -9.34 6.75
C GLN A 251 12.50 -10.51 5.75
N GLN A 252 11.90 -11.67 6.03
CA GLN A 252 11.87 -12.78 5.09
C GLN A 252 11.18 -12.41 3.77
N CYS A 253 10.05 -11.71 3.84
CA CYS A 253 9.35 -11.23 2.65
C CYS A 253 10.17 -10.19 1.87
N ALA A 254 10.89 -9.32 2.56
CA ALA A 254 11.77 -8.32 1.95
C ALA A 254 12.98 -8.99 1.27
N ASP A 255 13.61 -9.94 1.95
CA ASP A 255 14.76 -10.68 1.41
C ASP A 255 14.34 -11.44 0.14
N PHE A 256 13.18 -12.13 0.14
CA PHE A 256 12.64 -12.77 -1.08
C PHE A 256 12.43 -11.77 -2.22
N TYR A 257 11.81 -10.60 -1.94
CA TYR A 257 11.61 -9.56 -2.96
C TYR A 257 12.95 -9.13 -3.57
N ILE A 258 13.94 -8.86 -2.73
CA ILE A 258 15.27 -8.39 -3.15
C ILE A 258 16.00 -9.45 -3.99
N GLU A 259 16.00 -10.70 -3.53
CA GLU A 259 16.74 -11.80 -4.17
C GLU A 259 16.12 -12.22 -5.52
N ARG A 260 14.79 -12.12 -5.65
CA ARG A 260 14.06 -12.59 -6.84
C ARG A 260 13.85 -11.51 -7.90
N THR A 261 14.02 -10.24 -7.53
CA THR A 261 13.78 -9.12 -8.44
C THR A 261 15.05 -8.75 -9.20
N PRO A 262 14.97 -8.40 -10.51
CA PRO A 262 16.11 -7.93 -11.26
C PRO A 262 16.80 -6.73 -10.60
N ALA A 263 18.08 -6.51 -10.91
CA ALA A 263 18.93 -5.50 -10.27
C ALA A 263 18.37 -4.05 -10.29
N HIS A 264 17.45 -3.75 -11.19
CA HIS A 264 16.78 -2.45 -11.24
C HIS A 264 15.64 -2.30 -10.19
N GLY A 265 15.32 -3.35 -9.46
CA GLY A 265 14.37 -3.31 -8.33
C GLY A 265 12.88 -3.34 -8.70
N VAL A 266 12.52 -3.45 -9.98
CA VAL A 266 11.11 -3.55 -10.42
C VAL A 266 10.81 -4.99 -10.81
N ALA A 267 9.89 -5.62 -10.09
CA ALA A 267 9.47 -7.00 -10.32
C ALA A 267 8.53 -7.13 -11.54
N PRO A 268 8.41 -8.32 -12.16
CA PRO A 268 7.26 -8.64 -12.99
C PRO A 268 5.98 -8.74 -12.15
N ASN A 269 4.82 -8.92 -12.79
CA ASN A 269 3.56 -9.12 -12.05
C ASN A 269 3.61 -10.37 -11.13
N ASP A 270 4.30 -11.42 -11.57
CA ASP A 270 4.47 -12.67 -10.84
C ASP A 270 5.81 -13.30 -11.22
N TRP A 271 6.64 -13.71 -10.24
CA TRP A 271 7.99 -14.22 -10.53
C TRP A 271 8.00 -15.59 -11.17
N GLU A 272 6.95 -16.37 -11.02
CA GLU A 272 6.82 -17.72 -11.61
C GLU A 272 6.10 -17.73 -12.96
N GLU A 273 5.69 -16.58 -13.48
CA GLU A 273 5.16 -16.47 -14.84
C GLU A 273 6.31 -16.61 -15.85
N PRO A 274 6.33 -17.67 -16.69
CA PRO A 274 7.54 -18.01 -17.46
C PRO A 274 7.81 -17.03 -18.62
N HIS A 275 6.79 -16.37 -19.14
CA HIS A 275 6.86 -15.44 -20.27
C HIS A 275 5.89 -14.28 -20.07
N PRO A 276 6.16 -13.38 -19.11
CA PRO A 276 5.26 -12.27 -18.86
C PRO A 276 5.19 -11.35 -20.09
N ALA A 277 3.98 -11.05 -20.52
CA ALA A 277 3.76 -10.11 -21.64
C ALA A 277 4.26 -8.69 -21.28
N HIS A 278 4.22 -8.36 -20.00
CA HIS A 278 4.69 -7.10 -19.42
C HIS A 278 5.75 -7.39 -18.36
N PRO A 279 7.00 -6.93 -18.57
CA PRO A 279 8.12 -7.28 -17.70
C PRO A 279 8.13 -6.53 -16.37
N TYR A 280 7.25 -5.54 -16.20
CA TYR A 280 7.26 -4.64 -15.05
C TYR A 280 5.89 -4.59 -14.36
N GLU A 281 5.92 -4.54 -13.04
CA GLU A 281 4.80 -4.14 -12.18
C GLU A 281 5.31 -3.04 -11.24
N SER A 282 5.24 -1.79 -11.71
CA SER A 282 5.82 -0.62 -11.06
C SER A 282 5.16 -0.30 -9.72
N SER A 283 3.88 -0.65 -9.53
CA SER A 283 3.18 -0.40 -8.27
C SER A 283 3.70 -1.30 -7.15
N ALA A 284 4.03 -2.57 -7.43
CA ALA A 284 4.68 -3.43 -6.45
C ALA A 284 6.05 -2.86 -6.01
N ALA A 285 6.81 -2.32 -6.96
CA ALA A 285 8.08 -1.68 -6.66
C ALA A 285 7.92 -0.42 -5.79
N ALA A 286 6.94 0.43 -6.06
CA ALA A 286 6.65 1.62 -5.26
C ALA A 286 6.24 1.25 -3.82
N ILE A 287 5.38 0.24 -3.65
CA ILE A 287 4.97 -0.30 -2.34
C ILE A 287 6.18 -0.90 -1.61
N ALA A 288 6.99 -1.71 -2.31
CA ALA A 288 8.19 -2.32 -1.73
C ALA A 288 9.19 -1.27 -1.28
N ALA A 289 9.42 -0.21 -2.05
CA ALA A 289 10.32 0.89 -1.66
C ALA A 289 9.84 1.56 -0.37
N SER A 290 8.54 1.90 -0.26
CA SER A 290 7.99 2.51 0.96
C SER A 290 8.05 1.54 2.17
N GLY A 291 7.76 0.25 1.94
CA GLY A 291 7.85 -0.79 2.97
C GLY A 291 9.29 -1.06 3.43
N LEU A 292 10.26 -1.09 2.51
CA LEU A 292 11.69 -1.25 2.84
C LEU A 292 12.25 -0.08 3.63
N LEU A 293 11.85 1.16 3.32
CA LEU A 293 12.20 2.33 4.12
C LEU A 293 11.63 2.21 5.54
N GLN A 294 10.37 1.78 5.69
CA GLN A 294 9.79 1.49 7.00
C GLN A 294 10.58 0.39 7.72
N LEU A 295 10.89 -0.70 7.04
CA LEU A 295 11.58 -1.84 7.63
C LEU A 295 13.02 -1.49 8.06
N ALA A 296 13.69 -0.62 7.31
CA ALA A 296 15.00 -0.09 7.67
C ALA A 296 14.97 0.70 8.99
N ASP A 297 13.87 1.42 9.26
CA ASP A 297 13.70 2.16 10.52
C ASP A 297 13.28 1.26 11.71
N LEU A 298 12.74 0.07 11.44
CA LEU A 298 12.32 -0.91 12.43
C LEU A 298 13.38 -1.97 12.75
N THR A 299 14.46 -2.03 11.98
CA THR A 299 15.49 -3.05 12.08
C THR A 299 16.65 -2.56 12.96
N ASP A 300 16.89 -3.24 14.09
CA ASP A 300 17.95 -2.87 15.04
C ASP A 300 19.37 -3.19 14.51
N GLU A 301 19.51 -4.11 13.55
CA GLU A 301 20.79 -4.45 12.94
C GLU A 301 21.20 -3.40 11.87
N PRO A 302 22.26 -2.62 12.10
CA PRO A 302 22.60 -1.49 11.20
C PRO A 302 22.89 -1.91 9.77
N THR A 303 23.58 -3.03 9.57
CA THR A 303 23.94 -3.54 8.23
C THR A 303 22.72 -3.91 7.42
N ARG A 304 21.76 -4.59 8.06
CA ARG A 304 20.51 -4.97 7.43
C ARG A 304 19.60 -3.77 7.16
N ALA A 305 19.50 -2.85 8.11
CA ALA A 305 18.79 -1.58 7.92
C ALA A 305 19.35 -0.77 6.74
N GLN A 306 20.69 -0.71 6.63
CA GLN A 306 21.36 -0.03 5.52
C GLN A 306 21.07 -0.74 4.17
N HIS A 307 21.11 -2.07 4.14
CA HIS A 307 20.80 -2.87 2.95
C HIS A 307 19.39 -2.58 2.42
N TYR A 308 18.37 -2.58 3.30
CA TYR A 308 17.00 -2.24 2.90
C TYR A 308 16.86 -0.82 2.39
N ARG A 309 17.57 0.12 3.01
CA ARG A 309 17.57 1.53 2.58
C ARG A 309 18.22 1.72 1.20
N GLU A 310 19.34 1.07 0.96
CA GLU A 310 20.03 1.10 -0.33
C GLU A 310 19.21 0.46 -1.44
N TYR A 311 18.52 -0.66 -1.15
CA TYR A 311 17.68 -1.29 -2.15
C TYR A 311 16.42 -0.46 -2.45
N ALA A 312 15.81 0.16 -1.45
CA ALA A 312 14.73 1.13 -1.66
C ALA A 312 15.17 2.31 -2.53
N HIS A 313 16.41 2.83 -2.32
CA HIS A 313 16.98 3.86 -3.18
C HIS A 313 17.15 3.38 -4.63
N THR A 314 17.60 2.14 -4.84
CA THR A 314 17.72 1.54 -6.18
C THR A 314 16.36 1.50 -6.88
N ILE A 315 15.32 1.03 -6.21
CA ILE A 315 13.95 1.05 -6.73
C ILE A 315 13.54 2.48 -7.11
N LEU A 316 13.71 3.44 -6.21
CA LEU A 316 13.27 4.82 -6.44
C LEU A 316 14.05 5.51 -7.56
N ILE A 317 15.35 5.27 -7.70
CA ILE A 317 16.13 5.75 -8.85
C ILE A 317 15.55 5.22 -10.16
N THR A 318 15.20 3.93 -10.19
CA THR A 318 14.59 3.29 -11.36
C THR A 318 13.23 3.88 -11.67
N LEU A 319 12.33 3.97 -10.67
CA LEU A 319 10.99 4.51 -10.85
C LEU A 319 10.98 6.00 -11.22
N CYS A 320 11.99 6.77 -10.81
CA CYS A 320 12.18 8.17 -11.20
C CYS A 320 12.76 8.35 -12.62
N SER A 321 13.03 7.27 -13.36
CA SER A 321 13.55 7.36 -14.73
C SER A 321 12.43 7.62 -15.76
N PRO A 322 12.74 8.18 -16.95
CA PRO A 322 11.76 8.41 -18.02
C PRO A 322 11.06 7.12 -18.50
N THR A 323 11.66 5.95 -18.30
CA THR A 323 11.02 4.67 -18.59
C THR A 323 9.73 4.51 -17.79
N PHE A 324 9.78 4.83 -16.50
CA PHE A 324 8.66 4.62 -15.59
C PHE A 324 7.81 5.88 -15.34
N LEU A 325 8.42 7.07 -15.38
CA LEU A 325 7.67 8.31 -15.24
C LEU A 325 7.01 8.74 -16.54
N ALA A 326 5.82 9.31 -16.43
CA ALA A 326 5.09 9.86 -17.56
C ALA A 326 5.55 11.28 -17.96
N ILE A 327 6.56 11.84 -17.32
CA ILE A 327 7.02 13.24 -17.48
C ILE A 327 7.37 13.59 -18.94
N GLU A 328 7.82 12.62 -19.72
CA GLU A 328 8.15 12.78 -21.14
C GLU A 328 7.13 12.09 -22.06
N THR A 329 5.93 11.74 -21.54
CA THR A 329 4.89 11.04 -22.30
C THR A 329 3.68 11.97 -22.52
N PRO A 330 3.61 12.70 -23.64
CA PRO A 330 2.53 13.65 -23.89
C PRO A 330 1.15 12.98 -23.86
N GLY A 331 0.23 13.62 -23.14
CA GLY A 331 -1.17 13.16 -23.03
C GLY A 331 -1.39 12.04 -22.01
N TRP A 332 -0.35 11.60 -21.29
CA TRP A 332 -0.48 10.67 -20.18
C TRP A 332 -0.86 11.43 -18.89
N GLU A 333 -1.94 11.03 -18.25
CA GLU A 333 -2.50 11.75 -17.08
C GLU A 333 -2.01 11.20 -15.73
N GLY A 334 -1.40 10.01 -15.70
CA GLY A 334 -0.78 9.44 -14.51
C GLY A 334 0.65 9.92 -14.29
N ILE A 335 1.24 9.53 -13.18
CA ILE A 335 2.63 9.84 -12.78
C ILE A 335 3.55 8.69 -13.18
N LEU A 336 3.18 7.46 -12.78
CA LEU A 336 3.97 6.25 -12.88
C LEU A 336 3.35 5.29 -13.89
N LYS A 337 4.10 4.90 -14.92
CA LYS A 337 3.71 3.92 -15.95
C LYS A 337 4.03 2.49 -15.50
N HIS A 338 3.57 1.52 -16.29
CA HIS A 338 3.89 0.09 -16.14
C HIS A 338 3.37 -0.55 -14.86
N GLY A 339 2.24 -0.05 -14.32
CA GLY A 339 1.49 -0.72 -13.29
C GLY A 339 0.54 -1.78 -13.86
N ILE A 340 0.14 -2.74 -13.02
CA ILE A 340 -0.81 -3.78 -13.40
C ILE A 340 -1.86 -3.92 -12.30
N TYR A 341 -3.12 -3.58 -12.62
CA TYR A 341 -4.22 -3.82 -11.68
C TYR A 341 -4.59 -5.31 -11.63
N HIS A 342 -5.07 -5.85 -12.75
CA HIS A 342 -5.51 -7.23 -12.79
C HIS A 342 -5.24 -7.86 -14.16
N GLN A 343 -4.10 -8.54 -14.31
CA GLN A 343 -3.65 -9.07 -15.59
C GLN A 343 -4.65 -10.02 -16.25
N ARG A 344 -5.21 -10.99 -15.49
CA ARG A 344 -6.16 -11.98 -16.02
C ARG A 344 -7.47 -11.37 -16.54
N LYS A 345 -7.88 -10.23 -15.99
CA LYS A 345 -9.07 -9.49 -16.41
C LYS A 345 -8.77 -8.40 -17.43
N ASN A 346 -7.50 -8.23 -17.79
CA ASN A 346 -7.00 -7.15 -18.64
C ASN A 346 -7.46 -5.76 -18.14
N LEU A 347 -7.39 -5.52 -16.82
CA LEU A 347 -7.73 -4.24 -16.21
C LEU A 347 -6.45 -3.52 -15.80
N GLY A 348 -6.26 -2.28 -16.27
CA GLY A 348 -5.12 -1.46 -15.92
C GLY A 348 -3.79 -2.18 -16.09
N VAL A 349 -3.58 -2.85 -17.23
CA VAL A 349 -2.36 -3.59 -17.56
C VAL A 349 -1.44 -2.70 -18.35
N ASP A 350 -0.20 -2.53 -17.87
CA ASP A 350 0.79 -1.61 -18.43
C ASP A 350 0.36 -0.13 -18.38
N GLU A 351 -0.37 0.23 -17.33
CA GLU A 351 -1.00 1.53 -17.13
C GLU A 351 -0.52 2.21 -15.84
N SER A 352 -0.98 3.42 -15.58
CA SER A 352 -0.87 4.01 -14.23
C SER A 352 -1.97 3.44 -13.33
N VAL A 353 -1.61 3.18 -12.07
CA VAL A 353 -2.55 2.68 -11.06
C VAL A 353 -2.46 3.54 -9.81
N MET A 354 -3.60 3.93 -9.24
CA MET A 354 -3.66 4.96 -8.19
C MET A 354 -2.83 4.61 -6.94
N TRP A 355 -2.75 3.34 -6.55
CA TRP A 355 -1.86 2.91 -5.45
C TRP A 355 -0.38 3.00 -5.82
N GLY A 356 0.00 2.75 -7.08
CA GLY A 356 1.38 2.98 -7.56
C GLY A 356 1.79 4.45 -7.44
N GLU A 357 0.89 5.36 -7.83
CA GLU A 357 1.06 6.80 -7.68
C GLU A 357 1.30 7.19 -6.22
N TYR A 358 0.40 6.76 -5.34
CA TYR A 358 0.46 7.08 -3.91
C TYR A 358 1.73 6.55 -3.24
N PHE A 359 2.07 5.27 -3.44
CA PHE A 359 3.24 4.70 -2.77
C PHE A 359 4.56 5.23 -3.32
N LEU A 360 4.63 5.65 -4.60
CA LEU A 360 5.78 6.41 -5.10
C LEU A 360 5.92 7.75 -4.35
N VAL A 361 4.84 8.53 -4.27
CA VAL A 361 4.83 9.83 -3.58
C VAL A 361 5.14 9.64 -2.09
N GLU A 362 4.59 8.63 -1.43
CA GLU A 362 4.87 8.32 -0.02
C GLU A 362 6.33 7.94 0.20
N ALA A 363 6.92 7.11 -0.65
CA ALA A 363 8.31 6.70 -0.54
C ALA A 363 9.27 7.90 -0.74
N LEU A 364 8.97 8.76 -1.70
CA LEU A 364 9.75 9.99 -1.93
C LEU A 364 9.61 11.00 -0.78
N ASP A 365 8.44 11.09 -0.15
CA ASP A 365 8.23 11.91 1.04
C ASP A 365 9.05 11.40 2.23
N ARG A 366 9.10 10.08 2.43
CA ARG A 366 9.90 9.44 3.49
C ARG A 366 11.40 9.72 3.35
N LEU A 367 11.94 9.76 2.13
CA LEU A 367 13.36 10.11 1.90
C LEU A 367 13.73 11.50 2.45
N GLY A 368 12.80 12.44 2.45
CA GLY A 368 13.02 13.81 2.96
C GLY A 368 12.83 13.97 4.47
N GLN A 369 12.44 12.91 5.19
CA GLN A 369 12.24 12.95 6.63
C GLN A 369 13.51 12.53 7.38
N PRO A 370 13.80 13.13 8.56
CA PRO A 370 14.90 12.65 9.38
C PRO A 370 14.63 11.20 9.80
N ILE A 371 15.69 10.40 9.84
CA ILE A 371 15.64 9.03 10.40
C ILE A 371 15.10 9.15 11.82
N ARG A 372 13.96 8.55 12.11
CA ARG A 372 13.41 8.52 13.47
C ARG A 372 14.26 7.55 14.28
N SER A 373 15.01 8.13 15.22
CA SER A 373 15.78 7.39 16.25
C SER A 373 14.85 6.70 17.22
#